data_4eab0610bc9b3e4575565242b266a081
#
_entry.id   4eab0610bc9b3e4575565242b266a081
#
_cell.length_a   1.000
_cell.length_b   1.000
_cell.length_c   1.000
_cell.angle_alpha   90.00
_cell.angle_beta   90.00
_cell.angle_gamma   90.00
#
_symmetry.space_group_name_H-M   'P 1'
#
loop_
_entity.id
_entity.type
_entity.pdbx_description
1 polymer ?
#
loop_
_entity_poly.entity_id
_entity_poly.type
_entity_poly.pdbx_seq_one_letter_code
_entity_poly.pdbx_strand_id
1 'polypeptide(L)'
;MKQLTLLFLVTITILSCNNNSEDKITIAPDSNNGYLSFEGRDDQFTGGTKMIPIVTPKGTFNVWTKRVGNNPKIKVLLLHGGPGMTHEIYECFDGYFPQEGIEYYYYDQLGSYYSDQPDDLSLWDTARFVEEVEQVRKALGLNSDNFYLFGQSWGGILAMEYALKYQENLKGLIISNMVPSIPDYMEYSDTVLAPKMDPDVLAEIMTYENAEDYGNERYLELVVNHYYTEHVIRMPLEEWPNSIQRGFKHLNPKVYVTMQGPSEFGVKGDATLKNWDVKDRLKTIKTPTLSIGSTYDTMDPKQMEWLANEVQNGRFHLCPNGSHLSQYDDQTNFFSGLIQFIKDVNEGIPL
;
A
#
# COMPACT_ATOMS: atom_id res chain seq x y z
N MET A 1 -27.60 -47.41 40.52
CA MET A 1 -27.29 -47.49 39.08
C MET A 1 -25.81 -47.10 38.93
N LYS A 2 -25.00 -48.10 38.58
CA LYS A 2 -23.53 -47.97 38.53
C LYS A 2 -23.13 -47.47 37.13
N GLN A 3 -22.44 -46.32 37.06
CA GLN A 3 -21.79 -45.85 35.83
C GLN A 3 -20.57 -46.70 35.57
N LEU A 4 -20.47 -47.27 34.37
CA LEU A 4 -19.38 -48.06 33.87
C LEU A 4 -18.45 -47.13 33.05
N THR A 5 -17.29 -46.82 33.57
CA THR A 5 -16.25 -46.05 32.86
C THR A 5 -15.44 -47.03 32.03
N LEU A 6 -15.52 -46.94 30.72
CA LEU A 6 -14.76 -47.76 29.78
C LEU A 6 -13.40 -47.09 29.51
N LEU A 7 -12.32 -47.70 30.01
CA LEU A 7 -10.93 -47.25 29.75
C LEU A 7 -10.46 -47.97 28.49
N PHE A 8 -10.20 -47.19 27.40
CA PHE A 8 -9.54 -47.70 26.19
C PHE A 8 -8.03 -47.67 26.39
N LEU A 9 -7.42 -48.84 26.54
CA LEU A 9 -5.96 -48.99 26.49
C LEU A 9 -5.54 -49.14 25.03
N VAL A 10 -4.88 -48.10 24.49
CA VAL A 10 -4.24 -48.19 23.17
C VAL A 10 -2.84 -48.71 23.35
N THR A 11 -2.60 -49.94 22.98
CA THR A 11 -1.26 -50.56 22.91
C THR A 11 -0.59 -50.13 21.62
N ILE A 12 0.39 -49.23 21.71
CA ILE A 12 1.26 -48.88 20.61
C ILE A 12 2.38 -49.89 20.52
N THR A 13 2.32 -50.76 19.51
CA THR A 13 3.46 -51.64 19.14
C THR A 13 4.47 -50.83 18.33
N ILE A 14 5.60 -50.52 18.94
CA ILE A 14 6.73 -49.89 18.26
C ILE A 14 7.47 -51.02 17.49
N LEU A 15 7.28 -51.03 16.17
CA LEU A 15 8.19 -51.78 15.28
C LEU A 15 9.45 -50.91 15.10
N SER A 16 10.52 -51.37 15.75
CA SER A 16 11.87 -50.84 15.52
C SER A 16 12.39 -51.37 14.20
N CYS A 17 12.36 -50.53 13.16
CA CYS A 17 13.17 -50.75 11.96
C CYS A 17 14.50 -50.05 12.19
N ASN A 18 15.52 -50.83 12.54
CA ASN A 18 16.91 -50.41 12.46
C ASN A 18 17.30 -50.36 10.97
N ASN A 19 17.34 -49.17 10.39
CA ASN A 19 18.14 -48.90 9.19
C ASN A 19 18.99 -47.66 9.51
N ASN A 20 20.24 -47.92 9.90
CA ASN A 20 21.27 -46.90 9.90
C ASN A 20 21.64 -46.54 8.45
N SER A 21 20.95 -45.52 7.93
CA SER A 21 21.53 -44.57 7.01
C SER A 21 21.13 -43.20 7.53
N GLU A 22 22.06 -42.57 8.24
CA GLU A 22 21.98 -41.12 8.45
C GLU A 22 22.13 -40.44 7.08
N ASP A 23 21.03 -40.36 6.33
CA ASP A 23 20.92 -39.38 5.29
C ASP A 23 20.88 -38.00 5.98
N LYS A 24 22.06 -37.47 6.26
CA LYS A 24 22.20 -36.05 6.50
C LYS A 24 21.61 -35.34 5.29
N ILE A 25 20.41 -34.78 5.49
CA ILE A 25 19.91 -33.76 4.57
C ILE A 25 20.94 -32.64 4.65
N THR A 26 21.94 -32.71 3.77
CA THR A 26 22.80 -31.55 3.49
C THR A 26 21.91 -30.58 2.69
N ILE A 27 21.29 -29.67 3.44
CA ILE A 27 20.74 -28.45 2.83
C ILE A 27 21.95 -27.78 2.19
N ALA A 28 21.99 -27.77 0.85
CA ALA A 28 23.00 -27.00 0.13
C ALA A 28 22.99 -25.58 0.69
N PRO A 29 24.15 -24.95 0.95
CA PRO A 29 24.17 -23.58 1.38
C PRO A 29 23.47 -22.75 0.33
N ASP A 30 22.30 -22.23 0.71
CA ASP A 30 21.47 -21.39 -0.13
C ASP A 30 22.31 -20.15 -0.50
N SER A 31 22.44 -19.87 -1.80
CA SER A 31 23.16 -18.68 -2.30
C SER A 31 22.48 -17.35 -1.88
N ASN A 32 21.34 -17.43 -1.21
CA ASN A 32 20.59 -16.34 -0.56
C ASN A 32 20.88 -16.26 0.97
N ASN A 33 22.07 -16.61 1.38
CA ASN A 33 22.49 -16.71 2.77
C ASN A 33 22.28 -15.37 3.51
N GLY A 34 21.14 -15.20 4.15
CA GLY A 34 20.82 -14.09 5.02
C GLY A 34 19.48 -13.40 4.74
N TYR A 35 18.92 -13.43 3.52
CA TYR A 35 17.68 -12.71 3.22
C TYR A 35 16.48 -13.17 4.07
N LEU A 36 16.32 -14.46 4.30
CA LEU A 36 15.27 -15.01 5.17
C LEU A 36 15.74 -15.19 6.62
N SER A 37 16.96 -14.75 6.96
CA SER A 37 17.50 -14.88 8.31
C SER A 37 16.77 -13.97 9.29
N PHE A 38 16.51 -14.50 10.48
CA PHE A 38 16.04 -13.73 11.63
C PHE A 38 17.16 -13.41 12.63
N GLU A 39 18.41 -13.67 12.28
CA GLU A 39 19.55 -13.40 13.16
C GLU A 39 19.59 -11.90 13.53
N GLY A 40 19.69 -11.61 14.81
CA GLY A 40 19.67 -10.24 15.34
C GLY A 40 18.31 -9.54 15.27
N ARG A 41 17.23 -10.27 14.96
CA ARG A 41 15.86 -9.73 14.89
C ARG A 41 15.03 -10.17 16.09
N ASP A 42 14.26 -9.24 16.64
CA ASP A 42 13.35 -9.47 17.78
C ASP A 42 11.96 -10.00 17.35
N ASP A 43 11.71 -10.07 16.05
CA ASP A 43 10.45 -10.53 15.44
C ASP A 43 10.50 -11.98 14.92
N GLN A 44 11.55 -12.76 15.24
CA GLN A 44 11.70 -14.14 14.79
C GLN A 44 10.52 -15.02 15.21
N PHE A 45 10.12 -14.93 16.49
CA PHE A 45 9.04 -15.76 17.04
C PHE A 45 7.68 -15.48 16.40
N THR A 46 7.47 -14.25 15.93
CA THR A 46 6.22 -13.81 15.31
C THR A 46 6.23 -13.85 13.78
N GLY A 47 7.31 -14.40 13.19
CA GLY A 47 7.46 -14.48 11.73
C GLY A 47 7.54 -13.11 11.04
N GLY A 48 8.13 -12.12 11.71
CA GLY A 48 8.29 -10.75 11.22
C GLY A 48 7.16 -9.80 11.59
N THR A 49 6.09 -10.29 12.25
CA THR A 49 4.94 -9.45 12.65
C THR A 49 5.24 -8.70 13.94
N LYS A 50 4.88 -7.40 13.96
CA LYS A 50 4.90 -6.54 15.15
C LYS A 50 3.63 -5.72 15.27
N MET A 51 3.15 -5.57 16.52
CA MET A 51 2.19 -4.54 16.89
C MET A 51 2.99 -3.37 17.48
N ILE A 52 2.91 -2.22 16.83
CA ILE A 52 3.68 -1.03 17.21
C ILE A 52 2.72 -0.05 17.91
N PRO A 53 2.97 0.28 19.19
CA PRO A 53 2.19 1.30 19.87
C PRO A 53 2.52 2.68 19.30
N ILE A 54 1.49 3.42 18.91
CA ILE A 54 1.56 4.81 18.47
C ILE A 54 0.80 5.71 19.43
N VAL A 55 1.36 6.87 19.71
CA VAL A 55 0.73 7.89 20.54
C VAL A 55 -0.01 8.88 19.65
N THR A 56 -1.27 9.13 19.97
CA THR A 56 -2.14 10.07 19.28
C THR A 56 -2.72 11.08 20.30
N PRO A 57 -3.34 12.18 19.86
CA PRO A 57 -4.05 13.09 20.76
C PRO A 57 -5.20 12.44 21.56
N LYS A 58 -5.65 11.24 21.12
CA LYS A 58 -6.77 10.50 21.74
C LYS A 58 -6.34 9.28 22.54
N GLY A 59 -5.04 9.06 22.68
CA GLY A 59 -4.49 7.91 23.41
C GLY A 59 -3.49 7.11 22.59
N THR A 60 -3.10 5.98 23.16
CA THR A 60 -2.18 5.04 22.52
C THR A 60 -2.97 3.93 21.84
N PHE A 61 -2.64 3.66 20.59
CA PHE A 61 -3.22 2.59 19.78
C PHE A 61 -2.10 1.73 19.20
N ASN A 62 -2.42 0.52 18.73
CA ASN A 62 -1.46 -0.36 18.09
C ASN A 62 -1.70 -0.41 16.59
N VAL A 63 -0.62 -0.31 15.83
CA VAL A 63 -0.64 -0.54 14.38
C VAL A 63 0.15 -1.79 14.05
N TRP A 64 -0.35 -2.53 13.07
CA TRP A 64 0.22 -3.81 12.64
C TRP A 64 1.25 -3.59 11.52
N THR A 65 2.39 -4.29 11.64
CA THR A 65 3.40 -4.38 10.59
C THR A 65 3.87 -5.82 10.44
N LYS A 66 4.33 -6.17 9.23
CA LYS A 66 5.00 -7.45 8.96
C LYS A 66 6.21 -7.23 8.08
N ARG A 67 7.38 -7.59 8.58
CA ARG A 67 8.64 -7.57 7.85
C ARG A 67 8.77 -8.83 6.97
N VAL A 68 9.24 -8.64 5.74
CA VAL A 68 9.68 -9.70 4.85
C VAL A 68 11.12 -9.41 4.42
N GLY A 69 11.98 -10.39 4.54
CA GLY A 69 13.40 -10.28 4.22
C GLY A 69 14.29 -9.74 5.34
N ASN A 70 15.58 -9.63 5.04
CA ASN A 70 16.61 -9.08 5.91
C ASN A 70 17.69 -8.42 5.05
N ASN A 71 17.64 -7.08 4.94
CA ASN A 71 18.62 -6.30 4.19
C ASN A 71 19.00 -5.03 5.00
N PRO A 72 20.29 -4.83 5.31
CA PRO A 72 20.71 -3.67 6.10
C PRO A 72 20.62 -2.34 5.35
N LYS A 73 20.62 -2.34 3.99
CA LYS A 73 20.75 -1.17 3.14
C LYS A 73 19.48 -0.77 2.38
N ILE A 74 18.55 -1.71 2.19
CA ILE A 74 17.33 -1.50 1.41
C ILE A 74 16.14 -2.01 2.20
N LYS A 75 15.34 -1.09 2.73
CA LYS A 75 14.14 -1.36 3.52
C LYS A 75 13.00 -0.48 3.05
N VAL A 76 11.97 -1.08 2.51
CA VAL A 76 10.82 -0.38 1.96
C VAL A 76 9.62 -0.48 2.91
N LEU A 77 9.09 0.64 3.39
CA LEU A 77 7.81 0.68 4.09
C LEU A 77 6.70 0.97 3.08
N LEU A 78 5.69 0.12 3.03
CA LEU A 78 4.58 0.19 2.07
C LEU A 78 3.37 0.89 2.71
N LEU A 79 3.06 2.11 2.25
CA LEU A 79 1.88 2.87 2.68
C LEU A 79 0.71 2.59 1.73
N HIS A 80 -0.29 1.84 2.19
CA HIS A 80 -1.47 1.53 1.41
C HIS A 80 -2.34 2.76 1.12
N GLY A 81 -3.14 2.65 0.06
CA GLY A 81 -4.13 3.64 -0.35
C GLY A 81 -5.43 3.61 0.46
N GLY A 82 -6.49 4.01 -0.17
CA GLY A 82 -7.81 4.22 0.40
C GLY A 82 -8.10 5.71 0.57
N PRO A 83 -8.05 6.29 1.79
CA PRO A 83 -7.58 5.79 3.10
C PRO A 83 -8.37 4.60 3.67
N GLY A 84 -7.79 3.93 4.66
CA GLY A 84 -8.48 2.80 5.32
C GLY A 84 -8.47 1.49 4.54
N MET A 85 -7.68 1.38 3.43
CA MET A 85 -7.40 0.13 2.75
C MET A 85 -6.53 -0.78 3.65
N THR A 86 -5.95 -1.84 3.11
CA THR A 86 -5.12 -2.79 3.85
C THR A 86 -3.85 -3.12 3.10
N HIS A 87 -2.87 -3.73 3.79
CA HIS A 87 -1.64 -4.23 3.17
C HIS A 87 -1.88 -5.27 2.07
N GLU A 88 -3.04 -5.92 2.05
CA GLU A 88 -3.37 -7.02 1.12
C GLU A 88 -3.21 -6.62 -0.35
N ILE A 89 -3.44 -5.34 -0.68
CA ILE A 89 -3.24 -4.81 -2.04
C ILE A 89 -1.76 -4.85 -2.51
N TYR A 90 -0.84 -5.19 -1.62
CA TYR A 90 0.60 -5.28 -1.91
C TYR A 90 1.14 -6.71 -1.87
N GLU A 91 0.31 -7.74 -1.69
CA GLU A 91 0.79 -9.12 -1.67
C GLU A 91 1.52 -9.55 -2.96
N CYS A 92 1.27 -8.87 -4.08
CA CYS A 92 2.02 -9.08 -5.33
C CYS A 92 3.52 -8.74 -5.21
N PHE A 93 3.92 -7.92 -4.23
CA PHE A 93 5.34 -7.59 -3.97
C PHE A 93 6.15 -8.83 -3.56
N ASP A 94 5.51 -9.83 -2.95
CA ASP A 94 6.14 -11.11 -2.58
C ASP A 94 6.72 -11.87 -3.79
N GLY A 95 6.20 -11.61 -4.98
CA GLY A 95 6.69 -12.21 -6.22
C GLY A 95 7.94 -11.54 -6.80
N TYR A 96 8.32 -10.35 -6.34
CA TYR A 96 9.39 -9.53 -6.92
C TYR A 96 10.50 -9.16 -5.95
N PHE A 97 10.17 -8.56 -4.81
CA PHE A 97 11.16 -8.01 -3.88
C PHE A 97 12.12 -9.04 -3.28
N PRO A 98 11.67 -10.27 -2.89
CA PRO A 98 12.58 -11.28 -2.37
C PRO A 98 13.67 -11.70 -3.35
N GLN A 99 13.36 -11.77 -4.65
CA GLN A 99 14.32 -12.16 -5.70
C GLN A 99 15.44 -11.12 -5.86
N GLU A 100 15.16 -9.87 -5.48
CA GLU A 100 16.07 -8.73 -5.55
C GLU A 100 16.73 -8.42 -4.20
N GLY A 101 16.47 -9.25 -3.18
CA GLY A 101 17.02 -9.06 -1.84
C GLY A 101 16.51 -7.81 -1.12
N ILE A 102 15.37 -7.26 -1.51
CA ILE A 102 14.78 -6.07 -0.92
C ILE A 102 13.99 -6.44 0.33
N GLU A 103 14.37 -5.92 1.50
CA GLU A 103 13.57 -6.03 2.73
C GLU A 103 12.41 -5.04 2.66
N TYR A 104 11.21 -5.47 3.01
CA TYR A 104 10.04 -4.61 3.00
C TYR A 104 9.10 -4.91 4.15
N TYR A 105 8.24 -3.92 4.43
CA TYR A 105 7.29 -3.95 5.52
C TYR A 105 5.89 -3.70 5.00
N TYR A 106 5.03 -4.68 5.16
CA TYR A 106 3.59 -4.46 5.16
C TYR A 106 3.20 -3.67 6.39
N TYR A 107 2.24 -2.80 6.25
CA TYR A 107 1.78 -1.94 7.31
C TYR A 107 0.29 -1.63 7.11
N ASP A 108 -0.53 -1.93 8.10
CA ASP A 108 -1.90 -1.47 8.20
C ASP A 108 -1.90 -0.20 9.07
N GLN A 109 -2.28 0.93 8.48
CA GLN A 109 -2.38 2.21 9.20
C GLN A 109 -3.48 2.16 10.26
N LEU A 110 -3.47 3.05 11.23
CA LEU A 110 -4.54 3.12 12.24
C LEU A 110 -5.91 3.23 11.56
N GLY A 111 -6.85 2.42 12.00
CA GLY A 111 -8.16 2.29 11.36
C GLY A 111 -8.24 1.21 10.29
N SER A 112 -7.13 0.57 9.92
CA SER A 112 -7.08 -0.47 8.90
C SER A 112 -6.92 -1.86 9.51
N TYR A 113 -7.66 -2.79 9.02
CA TYR A 113 -7.71 -4.24 9.20
C TYR A 113 -7.11 -4.82 10.50
N TYR A 114 -5.80 -5.12 10.53
CA TYR A 114 -5.11 -5.71 11.70
C TYR A 114 -4.69 -4.68 12.76
N SER A 115 -4.76 -3.40 12.43
CA SER A 115 -4.50 -2.33 13.38
C SER A 115 -5.72 -2.01 14.23
N ASP A 116 -5.52 -1.29 15.35
CA ASP A 116 -6.64 -0.81 16.16
C ASP A 116 -7.56 0.09 15.31
N GLN A 117 -8.86 -0.01 15.54
CA GLN A 117 -9.88 0.70 14.77
C GLN A 117 -10.74 1.58 15.71
N PRO A 118 -10.19 2.70 16.20
CA PRO A 118 -10.94 3.61 17.07
C PRO A 118 -12.11 4.28 16.34
N ASP A 119 -13.18 4.53 17.07
CA ASP A 119 -14.38 5.20 16.57
C ASP A 119 -14.35 6.71 16.87
N ASP A 120 -13.29 7.42 16.46
CA ASP A 120 -13.14 8.87 16.64
C ASP A 120 -12.69 9.52 15.33
N LEU A 121 -13.62 10.20 14.65
CA LEU A 121 -13.38 10.81 13.33
C LEU A 121 -12.26 11.87 13.36
N SER A 122 -11.96 12.47 14.52
CA SER A 122 -10.86 13.45 14.64
C SER A 122 -9.46 12.84 14.49
N LEU A 123 -9.37 11.51 14.45
CA LEU A 123 -8.13 10.79 14.16
C LEU A 123 -7.83 10.67 12.67
N TRP A 124 -8.80 10.93 11.81
CA TRP A 124 -8.65 10.81 10.36
C TRP A 124 -8.17 12.12 9.75
N ASP A 125 -6.94 12.49 10.12
CA ASP A 125 -6.25 13.71 9.72
C ASP A 125 -4.86 13.41 9.18
N THR A 126 -4.50 14.03 8.04
CA THR A 126 -3.24 13.76 7.33
C THR A 126 -2.01 14.01 8.21
N ALA A 127 -1.99 15.10 8.99
CA ALA A 127 -0.86 15.42 9.84
C ALA A 127 -0.68 14.37 10.95
N ARG A 128 -1.79 13.84 11.50
CA ARG A 128 -1.75 12.75 12.47
C ARG A 128 -1.16 11.46 11.85
N PHE A 129 -1.54 11.11 10.61
CA PHE A 129 -0.97 9.96 9.93
C PHE A 129 0.52 10.14 9.62
N VAL A 130 0.99 11.35 9.32
CA VAL A 130 2.44 11.65 9.18
C VAL A 130 3.20 11.34 10.47
N GLU A 131 2.66 11.75 11.63
CA GLU A 131 3.26 11.42 12.93
C GLU A 131 3.23 9.93 13.24
N GLU A 132 2.21 9.22 12.79
CA GLU A 132 2.12 7.76 12.90
C GLU A 132 3.25 7.08 12.11
N VAL A 133 3.45 7.47 10.84
CA VAL A 133 4.56 6.94 10.01
C VAL A 133 5.91 7.19 10.68
N GLU A 134 6.15 8.37 11.28
CA GLU A 134 7.39 8.67 11.98
C GLU A 134 7.60 7.78 13.21
N GLN A 135 6.54 7.48 13.96
CA GLN A 135 6.60 6.56 15.09
C GLN A 135 6.88 5.11 14.63
N VAL A 136 6.21 4.67 13.56
CA VAL A 136 6.45 3.35 12.93
C VAL A 136 7.89 3.25 12.43
N ARG A 137 8.40 4.25 11.69
CA ARG A 137 9.78 4.32 11.23
C ARG A 137 10.78 4.11 12.39
N LYS A 138 10.60 4.85 13.49
CA LYS A 138 11.45 4.75 14.69
C LYS A 138 11.41 3.34 15.31
N ALA A 139 10.22 2.78 15.46
CA ALA A 139 10.03 1.44 16.04
C ALA A 139 10.64 0.32 15.17
N LEU A 140 10.70 0.51 13.85
CA LEU A 140 11.31 -0.41 12.90
C LEU A 140 12.82 -0.16 12.69
N GLY A 141 13.40 0.91 13.27
CA GLY A 141 14.82 1.25 13.14
C GLY A 141 15.21 1.66 11.71
N LEU A 142 14.29 2.29 10.97
CA LEU A 142 14.52 2.78 9.62
C LEU A 142 15.19 4.17 9.69
N ASN A 143 16.13 4.44 8.77
CA ASN A 143 16.88 5.71 8.74
C ASN A 143 17.38 6.03 7.32
N SER A 144 18.01 7.18 7.14
CA SER A 144 18.49 7.67 5.84
C SER A 144 19.47 6.75 5.11
N ASP A 145 20.09 5.77 5.78
CA ASP A 145 21.00 4.83 5.13
C ASP A 145 20.27 3.67 4.46
N ASN A 146 18.98 3.42 4.83
CA ASN A 146 18.26 2.23 4.39
C ASN A 146 16.78 2.44 4.08
N PHE A 147 16.18 3.58 4.41
CA PHE A 147 14.73 3.76 4.40
C PHE A 147 14.20 4.29 3.07
N TYR A 148 13.47 3.44 2.37
CA TYR A 148 12.64 3.80 1.22
C TYR A 148 11.17 3.84 1.64
N LEU A 149 10.49 4.95 1.34
CA LEU A 149 9.06 5.10 1.61
C LEU A 149 8.30 4.99 0.29
N PHE A 150 7.47 3.96 0.20
CA PHE A 150 6.57 3.74 -0.93
C PHE A 150 5.15 4.12 -0.51
N GLY A 151 4.49 4.95 -1.31
CA GLY A 151 3.07 5.29 -1.12
C GLY A 151 2.30 5.28 -2.43
N GLN A 152 1.15 4.62 -2.44
CA GLN A 152 0.25 4.56 -3.59
C GLN A 152 -1.10 5.18 -3.23
N SER A 153 -1.67 5.99 -4.15
CA SER A 153 -2.95 6.66 -3.91
C SER A 153 -2.90 7.54 -2.65
N TRP A 154 -3.82 7.40 -1.70
CA TRP A 154 -3.72 8.03 -0.38
C TRP A 154 -2.34 7.83 0.28
N GLY A 155 -1.76 6.63 0.17
CA GLY A 155 -0.39 6.39 0.62
C GLY A 155 0.63 7.32 -0.04
N GLY A 156 0.39 7.75 -1.28
CA GLY A 156 1.19 8.75 -2.01
C GLY A 156 1.04 10.15 -1.43
N ILE A 157 -0.16 10.57 -1.05
CA ILE A 157 -0.40 11.82 -0.27
C ILE A 157 0.42 11.77 1.03
N LEU A 158 0.27 10.69 1.78
CA LEU A 158 0.94 10.51 3.05
C LEU A 158 2.47 10.50 2.91
N ALA A 159 3.00 9.86 1.86
CA ALA A 159 4.43 9.83 1.57
C ALA A 159 4.98 11.22 1.19
N MET A 160 4.23 12.02 0.39
CA MET A 160 4.60 13.40 0.07
C MET A 160 4.61 14.29 1.32
N GLU A 161 3.58 14.25 2.15
CA GLU A 161 3.53 15.02 3.39
C GLU A 161 4.59 14.58 4.41
N TYR A 162 4.89 13.27 4.47
CA TYR A 162 6.00 12.77 5.26
C TYR A 162 7.34 13.33 4.76
N ALA A 163 7.60 13.29 3.47
CA ALA A 163 8.83 13.83 2.89
C ALA A 163 8.96 15.34 3.11
N LEU A 164 7.87 16.09 2.96
CA LEU A 164 7.87 17.54 3.22
C LEU A 164 8.23 17.90 4.66
N LYS A 165 8.06 16.97 5.61
CA LYS A 165 8.34 17.19 7.03
C LYS A 165 9.61 16.49 7.52
N TYR A 166 9.92 15.29 7.03
CA TYR A 166 10.91 14.37 7.59
C TYR A 166 11.84 13.75 6.54
N GLN A 167 12.05 14.41 5.38
CA GLN A 167 12.84 13.87 4.27
C GLN A 167 14.29 13.50 4.65
N GLU A 168 14.84 14.08 5.70
CA GLU A 168 16.18 13.76 6.20
C GLU A 168 16.32 12.32 6.69
N ASN A 169 15.21 11.63 6.96
CA ASN A 169 15.19 10.23 7.35
C ASN A 169 15.10 9.27 6.15
N LEU A 170 14.82 9.79 4.95
CA LEU A 170 14.60 8.99 3.75
C LEU A 170 15.87 8.80 2.94
N LYS A 171 16.09 7.57 2.46
CA LYS A 171 17.04 7.24 1.40
C LYS A 171 16.42 7.40 0.02
N GLY A 172 15.15 7.06 -0.14
CA GLY A 172 14.38 7.23 -1.37
C GLY A 172 12.89 7.37 -1.09
N LEU A 173 12.20 8.06 -1.97
CA LEU A 173 10.75 8.30 -1.94
C LEU A 173 10.13 7.75 -3.21
N ILE A 174 9.04 6.99 -3.10
CA ILE A 174 8.30 6.45 -4.23
C ILE A 174 6.83 6.87 -4.10
N ILE A 175 6.35 7.65 -5.07
CA ILE A 175 4.97 8.07 -5.20
C ILE A 175 4.38 7.32 -6.37
N SER A 176 3.41 6.46 -6.10
CA SER A 176 2.77 5.62 -7.12
C SER A 176 1.32 6.02 -7.30
N ASN A 177 0.94 6.30 -8.53
CA ASN A 177 -0.44 6.53 -8.90
C ASN A 177 -1.13 7.58 -7.99
N MET A 178 -0.45 8.74 -7.84
CA MET A 178 -0.96 9.88 -7.08
C MET A 178 -0.41 11.20 -7.61
N VAL A 179 -1.31 12.15 -7.82
CA VAL A 179 -1.00 13.54 -8.18
C VAL A 179 -0.81 14.40 -6.92
N PRO A 180 -0.14 15.56 -7.01
CA PRO A 180 0.13 16.40 -5.83
C PRO A 180 -1.01 17.35 -5.45
N SER A 181 -2.18 17.19 -6.04
CA SER A 181 -3.35 18.07 -5.83
C SER A 181 -4.66 17.30 -6.03
N ILE A 182 -5.53 17.32 -5.04
CA ILE A 182 -6.88 16.75 -5.18
C ILE A 182 -7.75 17.61 -6.11
N PRO A 183 -7.71 18.94 -6.10
CA PRO A 183 -8.37 19.74 -7.14
C PRO A 183 -8.01 19.33 -8.57
N ASP A 184 -6.72 19.08 -8.85
CA ASP A 184 -6.28 18.64 -10.19
C ASP A 184 -6.77 17.21 -10.51
N TYR A 185 -6.81 16.33 -9.53
CA TYR A 185 -7.41 15.00 -9.68
C TYR A 185 -8.89 15.10 -10.06
N MET A 186 -9.64 15.95 -9.37
CA MET A 186 -11.07 16.18 -9.66
C MET A 186 -11.28 16.76 -11.06
N GLU A 187 -10.49 17.75 -11.45
CA GLU A 187 -10.56 18.34 -12.79
C GLU A 187 -10.31 17.29 -13.88
N TYR A 188 -9.32 16.42 -13.72
CA TYR A 188 -9.03 15.34 -14.66
C TYR A 188 -10.18 14.32 -14.75
N SER A 189 -10.72 13.90 -13.61
CA SER A 189 -11.89 13.01 -13.57
C SER A 189 -13.08 13.60 -14.31
N ASP A 190 -13.43 14.86 -14.02
CA ASP A 190 -14.63 15.51 -14.55
C ASP A 190 -14.49 15.90 -16.03
N THR A 191 -13.29 16.32 -16.48
CA THR A 191 -13.08 16.88 -17.82
C THR A 191 -12.50 15.90 -18.83
N VAL A 192 -11.82 14.85 -18.36
CA VAL A 192 -11.11 13.89 -19.23
C VAL A 192 -11.70 12.49 -19.15
N LEU A 193 -11.95 11.96 -17.95
CA LEU A 193 -12.38 10.57 -17.78
C LEU A 193 -13.90 10.41 -17.90
N ALA A 194 -14.68 11.18 -17.15
CA ALA A 194 -16.13 11.09 -17.18
C ALA A 194 -16.72 11.26 -18.60
N PRO A 195 -16.25 12.20 -19.46
CA PRO A 195 -16.75 12.32 -20.83
C PRO A 195 -16.45 11.14 -21.75
N LYS A 196 -15.56 10.21 -21.35
CA LYS A 196 -15.26 9.00 -22.12
C LYS A 196 -16.15 7.81 -21.77
N MET A 197 -16.90 7.93 -20.67
CA MET A 197 -17.86 6.90 -20.27
C MET A 197 -19.02 6.82 -21.24
N ASP A 198 -19.75 5.69 -21.20
CA ASP A 198 -21.04 5.61 -21.90
C ASP A 198 -21.95 6.74 -21.42
N PRO A 199 -22.54 7.55 -22.34
CA PRO A 199 -23.33 8.73 -21.97
C PRO A 199 -24.56 8.42 -21.11
N ASP A 200 -25.21 7.27 -21.31
CA ASP A 200 -26.40 6.89 -20.55
C ASP A 200 -25.98 6.47 -19.13
N VAL A 201 -24.87 5.74 -18.99
CA VAL A 201 -24.29 5.37 -17.69
C VAL A 201 -23.85 6.62 -16.93
N LEU A 202 -23.14 7.53 -17.57
CA LEU A 202 -22.72 8.79 -16.94
C LEU A 202 -23.93 9.62 -16.48
N ALA A 203 -24.96 9.73 -17.31
CA ALA A 203 -26.18 10.47 -16.94
C ALA A 203 -26.88 9.86 -15.71
N GLU A 204 -26.91 8.53 -15.61
CA GLU A 204 -27.45 7.84 -14.43
C GLU A 204 -26.58 8.09 -13.18
N ILE A 205 -25.25 7.97 -13.27
CA ILE A 205 -24.31 8.30 -12.19
C ILE A 205 -24.53 9.75 -11.72
N MET A 206 -24.58 10.71 -12.64
CA MET A 206 -24.76 12.12 -12.32
C MET A 206 -26.11 12.43 -11.65
N THR A 207 -27.12 11.59 -11.81
CA THR A 207 -28.38 11.72 -11.07
C THR A 207 -28.17 11.52 -9.58
N TYR A 208 -27.38 10.50 -9.18
CA TYR A 208 -27.01 10.25 -7.80
C TYR A 208 -26.05 11.30 -7.24
N GLU A 209 -25.05 11.68 -8.03
CA GLU A 209 -24.09 12.75 -7.68
C GLU A 209 -24.78 14.06 -7.33
N ASN A 210 -25.72 14.51 -8.18
CA ASN A 210 -26.48 15.74 -7.98
C ASN A 210 -27.44 15.67 -6.79
N ALA A 211 -27.89 14.47 -6.41
CA ALA A 211 -28.72 14.23 -5.24
C ALA A 211 -27.90 13.97 -3.96
N GLU A 212 -26.57 13.90 -4.06
CA GLU A 212 -25.65 13.46 -2.99
C GLU A 212 -26.04 12.10 -2.40
N ASP A 213 -26.69 11.23 -3.22
CA ASP A 213 -27.16 9.89 -2.84
C ASP A 213 -26.04 8.86 -3.07
N TYR A 214 -24.90 9.09 -2.45
CA TYR A 214 -23.67 8.30 -2.60
C TYR A 214 -23.75 6.90 -1.95
N GLY A 215 -24.69 6.69 -1.03
CA GLY A 215 -24.94 5.39 -0.40
C GLY A 215 -25.82 4.45 -1.22
N ASN A 216 -26.29 4.89 -2.38
CA ASN A 216 -27.18 4.11 -3.23
C ASN A 216 -26.45 2.91 -3.85
N GLU A 217 -26.97 1.70 -3.68
CA GLU A 217 -26.37 0.49 -4.22
C GLU A 217 -26.19 0.55 -5.74
N ARG A 218 -27.16 1.15 -6.46
CA ARG A 218 -27.09 1.29 -7.91
C ARG A 218 -26.00 2.27 -8.35
N TYR A 219 -25.79 3.36 -7.61
CA TYR A 219 -24.67 4.27 -7.83
C TYR A 219 -23.33 3.54 -7.72
N LEU A 220 -23.14 2.80 -6.63
CA LEU A 220 -21.91 2.03 -6.41
C LEU A 220 -21.70 0.96 -7.48
N GLU A 221 -22.76 0.26 -7.87
CA GLU A 221 -22.73 -0.72 -8.96
C GLU A 221 -22.27 -0.10 -10.29
N LEU A 222 -22.83 1.04 -10.65
CA LEU A 222 -22.47 1.75 -11.89
C LEU A 222 -21.00 2.19 -11.87
N VAL A 223 -20.56 2.82 -10.78
CA VAL A 223 -19.17 3.28 -10.65
C VAL A 223 -18.20 2.11 -10.69
N VAL A 224 -18.48 1.03 -9.96
CA VAL A 224 -17.61 -0.14 -9.94
C VAL A 224 -17.55 -0.84 -11.30
N ASN A 225 -18.68 -1.05 -11.96
CA ASN A 225 -18.72 -1.79 -13.22
C ASN A 225 -18.21 -1.01 -14.43
N HIS A 226 -18.28 0.33 -14.41
CA HIS A 226 -17.98 1.15 -15.59
C HIS A 226 -16.82 2.15 -15.41
N TYR A 227 -16.38 2.38 -14.18
CA TYR A 227 -15.25 3.26 -13.90
C TYR A 227 -14.07 2.49 -13.26
N TYR A 228 -14.32 1.64 -12.25
CA TYR A 228 -13.23 0.90 -11.61
C TYR A 228 -12.60 -0.13 -12.54
N THR A 229 -13.38 -0.82 -13.35
CA THR A 229 -12.87 -1.81 -14.34
C THR A 229 -12.07 -1.17 -15.48
N GLU A 230 -12.12 0.14 -15.64
CA GLU A 230 -11.33 0.88 -16.64
C GLU A 230 -10.17 1.67 -16.03
N HIS A 231 -10.33 2.19 -14.80
CA HIS A 231 -9.41 3.17 -14.23
C HIS A 231 -8.79 2.77 -12.89
N VAL A 232 -9.39 1.81 -12.15
CA VAL A 232 -8.83 1.33 -10.88
C VAL A 232 -8.01 0.06 -11.09
N ILE A 233 -8.58 -0.94 -11.75
CA ILE A 233 -7.88 -2.14 -12.21
C ILE A 233 -8.53 -2.65 -13.50
N ARG A 234 -7.79 -2.64 -14.59
CA ARG A 234 -8.29 -2.92 -15.95
C ARG A 234 -8.47 -4.40 -16.21
N MET A 235 -9.44 -4.98 -15.53
CA MET A 235 -9.88 -6.35 -15.73
C MET A 235 -11.33 -6.51 -15.25
N PRO A 236 -12.09 -7.52 -15.76
CA PRO A 236 -13.42 -7.84 -15.25
C PRO A 236 -13.39 -8.12 -13.75
N LEU A 237 -14.45 -7.75 -13.02
CA LEU A 237 -14.52 -7.89 -11.56
C LEU A 237 -14.30 -9.33 -11.08
N GLU A 238 -14.80 -10.30 -11.84
CA GLU A 238 -14.66 -11.74 -11.54
C GLU A 238 -13.22 -12.24 -11.67
N GLU A 239 -12.36 -11.51 -12.40
CA GLU A 239 -10.93 -11.82 -12.59
C GLU A 239 -10.03 -11.08 -11.59
N TRP A 240 -10.59 -10.18 -10.77
CA TRP A 240 -9.80 -9.45 -9.79
C TRP A 240 -9.05 -10.41 -8.85
N PRO A 241 -7.75 -10.22 -8.63
CA PRO A 241 -6.97 -11.07 -7.73
C PRO A 241 -7.58 -11.14 -6.34
N ASN A 242 -7.45 -12.30 -5.69
CA ASN A 242 -8.00 -12.52 -4.35
C ASN A 242 -7.51 -11.49 -3.32
N SER A 243 -6.25 -11.07 -3.41
CA SER A 243 -5.68 -10.01 -2.55
C SER A 243 -6.42 -8.68 -2.70
N ILE A 244 -6.80 -8.31 -3.93
CA ILE A 244 -7.59 -7.11 -4.20
C ILE A 244 -9.00 -7.25 -3.64
N GLN A 245 -9.68 -8.38 -3.91
CA GLN A 245 -11.02 -8.64 -3.38
C GLN A 245 -11.04 -8.57 -1.84
N ARG A 246 -10.01 -9.12 -1.17
CA ARG A 246 -9.87 -9.06 0.28
C ARG A 246 -9.58 -7.64 0.77
N GLY A 247 -8.71 -6.91 0.09
CA GLY A 247 -8.41 -5.50 0.41
C GLY A 247 -9.67 -4.65 0.40
N PHE A 248 -10.49 -4.73 -0.64
CA PHE A 248 -11.78 -4.01 -0.70
C PHE A 248 -12.77 -4.50 0.37
N LYS A 249 -12.80 -5.80 0.66
CA LYS A 249 -13.67 -6.35 1.72
C LYS A 249 -13.30 -5.85 3.12
N HIS A 250 -12.00 -5.65 3.37
CA HIS A 250 -11.49 -5.23 4.68
C HIS A 250 -11.26 -3.72 4.79
N LEU A 251 -11.50 -2.97 3.71
CA LEU A 251 -11.46 -1.51 3.72
C LEU A 251 -12.37 -0.97 4.83
N ASN A 252 -11.86 -0.02 5.63
CA ASN A 252 -12.65 0.65 6.66
C ASN A 252 -13.46 1.80 6.04
N PRO A 253 -14.80 1.64 5.88
CA PRO A 253 -15.61 2.65 5.21
C PRO A 253 -15.68 3.98 5.98
N LYS A 254 -15.53 3.97 7.32
CA LYS A 254 -15.54 5.21 8.11
C LYS A 254 -14.32 6.08 7.80
N VAL A 255 -13.14 5.47 7.74
CA VAL A 255 -11.91 6.18 7.39
C VAL A 255 -11.99 6.67 5.95
N TYR A 256 -12.37 5.78 5.03
CA TYR A 256 -12.47 6.06 3.61
C TYR A 256 -13.41 7.23 3.32
N VAL A 257 -14.67 7.13 3.74
CA VAL A 257 -15.68 8.16 3.47
C VAL A 257 -15.34 9.50 4.12
N THR A 258 -14.78 9.49 5.34
CA THR A 258 -14.37 10.73 6.03
C THR A 258 -13.27 11.48 5.28
N MET A 259 -12.32 10.78 4.68
CA MET A 259 -11.14 11.41 4.08
C MET A 259 -11.24 11.56 2.55
N GLN A 260 -11.67 10.51 1.85
CA GLN A 260 -11.76 10.46 0.38
C GLN A 260 -13.16 10.81 -0.13
N GLY A 261 -14.19 10.30 0.53
CA GLY A 261 -15.57 10.39 0.05
C GLY A 261 -16.11 9.03 -0.41
N PRO A 262 -17.15 9.02 -1.26
CA PRO A 262 -17.92 7.79 -1.52
C PRO A 262 -17.21 6.76 -2.42
N SER A 263 -16.34 7.20 -3.33
CA SER A 263 -15.76 6.33 -4.35
C SER A 263 -14.52 6.95 -5.03
N GLU A 264 -13.84 6.17 -5.88
CA GLU A 264 -12.75 6.67 -6.74
C GLU A 264 -13.25 7.49 -7.95
N PHE A 265 -14.54 7.70 -8.10
CA PHE A 265 -15.09 8.61 -9.12
C PHE A 265 -14.79 10.08 -8.78
N GLY A 266 -14.38 10.36 -7.56
CA GLY A 266 -13.87 11.65 -7.12
C GLY A 266 -13.99 11.88 -5.62
N VAL A 267 -13.28 12.91 -5.13
CA VAL A 267 -13.33 13.34 -3.72
C VAL A 267 -14.54 14.25 -3.54
N LYS A 268 -15.58 13.75 -2.89
CA LYS A 268 -16.91 14.41 -2.83
C LYS A 268 -17.32 14.73 -1.39
N GLY A 269 -18.38 15.51 -1.25
CA GLY A 269 -18.97 15.87 0.05
C GLY A 269 -18.02 16.66 0.94
N ASP A 270 -18.01 16.33 2.23
CA ASP A 270 -17.18 16.98 3.28
C ASP A 270 -15.85 16.25 3.52
N ALA A 271 -15.37 15.49 2.52
CA ALA A 271 -14.12 14.74 2.61
C ALA A 271 -12.94 15.65 2.99
N THR A 272 -12.14 15.22 4.00
CA THR A 272 -11.06 16.05 4.55
C THR A 272 -9.92 16.31 3.56
N LEU A 273 -9.76 15.46 2.55
CA LEU A 273 -8.75 15.62 1.49
C LEU A 273 -9.15 16.58 0.36
N LYS A 274 -10.41 17.03 0.30
CA LYS A 274 -10.98 17.78 -0.83
C LYS A 274 -10.13 18.95 -1.34
N ASN A 275 -9.45 19.65 -0.46
CA ASN A 275 -8.66 20.82 -0.81
C ASN A 275 -7.15 20.60 -0.64
N TRP A 276 -6.72 19.33 -0.51
CA TRP A 276 -5.31 19.03 -0.34
C TRP A 276 -4.53 19.34 -1.63
N ASP A 277 -3.48 20.13 -1.47
CA ASP A 277 -2.58 20.54 -2.55
C ASP A 277 -1.19 20.84 -1.97
N VAL A 278 -0.15 20.23 -2.57
CA VAL A 278 1.25 20.41 -2.16
C VAL A 278 2.15 20.89 -3.29
N LYS A 279 1.59 21.26 -4.44
CA LYS A 279 2.34 21.65 -5.64
C LYS A 279 3.45 22.66 -5.37
N ASP A 280 3.16 23.73 -4.66
CA ASP A 280 4.14 24.79 -4.37
C ASP A 280 5.30 24.35 -3.47
N ARG A 281 5.11 23.24 -2.73
CA ARG A 281 6.09 22.71 -1.76
C ARG A 281 6.99 21.64 -2.35
N LEU A 282 6.64 21.02 -3.48
CA LEU A 282 7.40 19.90 -4.08
C LEU A 282 8.88 20.23 -4.30
N LYS A 283 9.19 21.44 -4.74
CA LYS A 283 10.57 21.92 -4.95
C LYS A 283 11.46 21.89 -3.71
N THR A 284 10.89 21.70 -2.53
CA THR A 284 11.64 21.56 -1.27
C THR A 284 12.09 20.13 -1.01
N ILE A 285 11.54 19.15 -1.74
CA ILE A 285 11.92 17.74 -1.62
C ILE A 285 13.23 17.50 -2.36
N LYS A 286 14.26 17.07 -1.60
CA LYS A 286 15.62 16.79 -2.08
C LYS A 286 15.91 15.29 -2.17
N THR A 287 15.14 14.49 -1.46
CA THR A 287 15.24 13.03 -1.46
C THR A 287 15.09 12.50 -2.89
N PRO A 288 15.93 11.55 -3.33
CA PRO A 288 15.70 10.83 -4.58
C PRO A 288 14.26 10.33 -4.66
N THR A 289 13.53 10.75 -5.69
CA THR A 289 12.07 10.52 -5.78
C THR A 289 11.72 9.85 -7.09
N LEU A 290 10.99 8.74 -7.03
CA LEU A 290 10.32 8.11 -8.16
C LEU A 290 8.83 8.47 -8.15
N SER A 291 8.34 9.00 -9.25
CA SER A 291 6.90 9.10 -9.53
C SER A 291 6.50 8.05 -10.55
N ILE A 292 5.57 7.16 -10.19
CA ILE A 292 5.01 6.16 -11.10
C ILE A 292 3.61 6.60 -11.50
N GLY A 293 3.38 6.72 -12.79
CA GLY A 293 2.08 7.03 -13.37
C GLY A 293 1.62 5.97 -14.34
N SER A 294 0.33 5.94 -14.65
CA SER A 294 -0.28 4.95 -15.53
C SER A 294 -1.23 5.60 -16.54
N THR A 295 -1.26 5.05 -17.76
CA THR A 295 -2.02 5.65 -18.88
C THR A 295 -3.53 5.70 -18.62
N TYR A 296 -4.06 4.71 -17.91
CA TYR A 296 -5.50 4.53 -17.71
C TYR A 296 -5.94 4.82 -16.26
N ASP A 297 -5.06 5.46 -15.48
CA ASP A 297 -5.30 5.79 -14.08
C ASP A 297 -6.49 6.77 -13.90
N THR A 298 -7.05 6.79 -12.71
CA THR A 298 -7.95 7.85 -12.23
C THR A 298 -7.22 9.19 -12.10
N MET A 299 -5.90 9.19 -12.07
CA MET A 299 -4.99 10.32 -11.91
C MET A 299 -4.31 10.66 -13.24
N ASP A 300 -4.12 11.96 -13.55
CA ASP A 300 -3.43 12.37 -14.79
C ASP A 300 -1.94 11.99 -14.75
N PRO A 301 -1.46 11.08 -15.63
CA PRO A 301 -0.06 10.71 -15.69
C PRO A 301 0.87 11.90 -16.03
N LYS A 302 0.38 12.94 -16.70
CA LYS A 302 1.15 14.16 -16.96
C LYS A 302 1.42 14.96 -15.70
N GLN A 303 0.49 14.96 -14.75
CA GLN A 303 0.69 15.57 -13.44
C GLN A 303 1.70 14.78 -12.60
N MET A 304 1.75 13.46 -12.74
CA MET A 304 2.75 12.62 -12.08
C MET A 304 4.15 12.80 -12.70
N GLU A 305 4.25 12.99 -14.02
CA GLU A 305 5.49 13.37 -14.69
C GLU A 305 5.93 14.78 -14.27
N TRP A 306 5.00 15.71 -14.18
CA TRP A 306 5.27 17.05 -13.68
C TRP A 306 5.79 17.03 -12.23
N LEU A 307 5.19 16.23 -11.33
CA LEU A 307 5.66 16.04 -9.96
C LEU A 307 7.13 15.61 -9.94
N ALA A 308 7.51 14.64 -10.77
CA ALA A 308 8.89 14.16 -10.85
C ALA A 308 9.87 15.27 -11.31
N ASN A 309 9.41 16.20 -12.14
CA ASN A 309 10.23 17.33 -12.61
C ASN A 309 10.30 18.48 -11.59
N GLU A 310 9.34 18.61 -10.68
CA GLU A 310 9.30 19.68 -9.67
C GLU A 310 10.16 19.37 -8.44
N VAL A 311 10.32 18.10 -8.06
CA VAL A 311 11.23 17.72 -6.98
C VAL A 311 12.68 17.88 -7.43
N GLN A 312 13.63 18.09 -6.49
CA GLN A 312 15.01 18.40 -6.87
C GLN A 312 15.79 17.23 -7.49
N ASN A 313 15.35 15.99 -7.24
CA ASN A 313 16.01 14.77 -7.71
C ASN A 313 14.94 13.72 -8.03
N GLY A 314 14.24 13.91 -9.14
CA GLY A 314 13.10 13.11 -9.53
C GLY A 314 13.30 12.29 -10.79
N ARG A 315 12.62 11.14 -10.84
CA ARG A 315 12.47 10.28 -12.01
C ARG A 315 11.00 9.97 -12.22
N PHE A 316 10.53 10.01 -13.45
CA PHE A 316 9.20 9.53 -13.82
C PHE A 316 9.29 8.14 -14.45
N HIS A 317 8.33 7.27 -14.13
CA HIS A 317 8.15 5.97 -14.77
C HIS A 317 6.69 5.80 -15.17
N LEU A 318 6.45 5.57 -16.46
CA LEU A 318 5.11 5.34 -17.01
C LEU A 318 4.81 3.84 -17.11
N CYS A 319 3.66 3.42 -16.60
CA CYS A 319 3.04 2.13 -16.84
C CYS A 319 2.03 2.26 -18.01
N PRO A 320 2.43 1.95 -19.26
CA PRO A 320 1.62 2.31 -20.43
C PRO A 320 0.33 1.50 -20.55
N ASN A 321 0.26 0.32 -19.95
CA ASN A 321 -0.92 -0.54 -19.94
C ASN A 321 -1.67 -0.51 -18.60
N GLY A 322 -1.11 0.16 -17.58
CA GLY A 322 -1.61 0.17 -16.22
C GLY A 322 -2.71 1.19 -15.97
N SER A 323 -3.44 0.96 -14.90
CA SER A 323 -4.40 1.87 -14.29
C SER A 323 -3.98 2.24 -12.85
N HIS A 324 -4.91 2.57 -11.98
CA HIS A 324 -4.62 2.98 -10.59
C HIS A 324 -3.87 1.91 -9.77
N LEU A 325 -4.13 0.62 -10.04
CA LEU A 325 -3.43 -0.51 -9.43
C LEU A 325 -2.46 -1.17 -10.43
N SER A 326 -1.57 -0.37 -11.04
CA SER A 326 -0.64 -0.82 -12.08
C SER A 326 0.33 -1.92 -11.62
N GLN A 327 0.52 -2.10 -10.32
CA GLN A 327 1.20 -3.27 -9.76
C GLN A 327 0.48 -4.60 -10.04
N TYR A 328 -0.73 -4.56 -10.60
CA TYR A 328 -1.50 -5.73 -11.04
C TYR A 328 -1.70 -5.77 -12.55
N ASP A 329 -2.17 -4.71 -13.17
CA ASP A 329 -2.55 -4.72 -14.59
C ASP A 329 -1.43 -4.32 -15.56
N ASP A 330 -0.31 -3.75 -15.06
CA ASP A 330 0.96 -3.60 -15.81
C ASP A 330 2.17 -4.05 -14.96
N GLN A 331 2.03 -5.19 -14.30
CA GLN A 331 2.87 -5.68 -13.22
C GLN A 331 4.36 -5.71 -13.56
N THR A 332 4.72 -6.28 -14.71
CA THR A 332 6.12 -6.43 -15.13
C THR A 332 6.80 -5.08 -15.32
N ASN A 333 6.12 -4.14 -15.95
CA ASN A 333 6.64 -2.81 -16.18
C ASN A 333 6.74 -2.03 -14.86
N PHE A 334 5.69 -2.09 -14.04
CA PHE A 334 5.67 -1.46 -12.72
C PHE A 334 6.87 -1.87 -11.86
N PHE A 335 7.07 -3.17 -11.66
CA PHE A 335 8.16 -3.65 -10.81
C PHE A 335 9.53 -3.42 -11.43
N SER A 336 9.67 -3.45 -12.76
CA SER A 336 10.96 -3.15 -13.40
C SER A 336 11.42 -1.71 -13.11
N GLY A 337 10.54 -0.72 -13.22
CA GLY A 337 10.84 0.67 -12.93
C GLY A 337 11.12 0.92 -11.44
N LEU A 338 10.28 0.34 -10.57
CA LEU A 338 10.43 0.46 -9.12
C LEU A 338 11.76 -0.15 -8.61
N ILE A 339 12.05 -1.38 -9.02
CA ILE A 339 13.27 -2.09 -8.61
C ILE A 339 14.52 -1.38 -9.15
N GLN A 340 14.49 -0.94 -10.42
CA GLN A 340 15.63 -0.23 -11.00
C GLN A 340 15.91 1.09 -10.24
N PHE A 341 14.89 1.85 -9.89
CA PHE A 341 15.05 3.06 -9.08
C PHE A 341 15.68 2.76 -7.72
N ILE A 342 15.18 1.75 -7.00
CA ILE A 342 15.71 1.37 -5.68
C ILE A 342 17.20 0.99 -5.78
N LYS A 343 17.58 0.23 -6.82
CA LYS A 343 18.98 -0.17 -7.08
C LYS A 343 19.87 1.04 -7.40
N ASP A 344 19.42 1.89 -8.31
CA ASP A 344 20.16 3.08 -8.72
C ASP A 344 20.46 3.98 -7.51
N VAL A 345 19.44 4.28 -6.70
CA VAL A 345 19.62 5.07 -5.48
C VAL A 345 20.54 4.38 -4.47
N ASN A 346 20.42 3.05 -4.32
CA ASN A 346 21.31 2.30 -3.40
C ASN A 346 22.77 2.32 -3.85
N GLU A 347 23.02 2.37 -5.14
CA GLU A 347 24.35 2.40 -5.77
C GLU A 347 24.89 3.82 -5.97
N GLY A 348 24.08 4.86 -5.67
CA GLY A 348 24.44 6.26 -5.86
C GLY A 348 24.48 6.70 -7.32
N ILE A 349 23.70 6.02 -8.18
CA ILE A 349 23.55 6.37 -9.60
C ILE A 349 22.62 7.58 -9.70
N PRO A 350 22.97 8.66 -10.43
CA PRO A 350 22.11 9.82 -10.64
C PRO A 350 20.78 9.45 -11.31
N LEU A 351 19.69 10.14 -10.92
CA LEU A 351 18.35 9.93 -11.49
C LEU A 351 18.16 10.67 -12.82
#